data_f95d11df46c3261d27dd34f03e670f73
#
_entry.id   f95d11df46c3261d27dd34f03e670f73
#
_cell.length_a   1.000
_cell.length_b   1.000
_cell.length_c   1.000
_cell.angle_alpha   90.00
_cell.angle_beta   90.00
_cell.angle_gamma   90.00
#
_symmetry.space_group_name_H-M   'P 1'
#
loop_
_entity.id
_entity.type
_entity.pdbx_description
1 polymer ?
#
loop_
_entity_poly.entity_id
_entity_poly.type
_entity_poly.pdbx_seq_one_letter_code
_entity_poly.pdbx_strand_id
1 'polypeptide(L)'
;MTAEEHNKTLATLYFVYAGIHGLTLIALLMLVFAVQSAFAGLLSPFWFTIGAIIFVVLLLIVGILPLLAGFGFKKRARWVKPLAYPLAIVSMVNIPIGTALGVYTIKFFRSAGGAAIYGGKASTAGDAELHDALSGTKPLMSWADRMK
;
A
#
# COMPACT_ATOMS: atom_id res chain seq x y z
N MET A 1 17.21 -1.58 8.37
CA MET A 1 16.54 -1.30 7.09
C MET A 1 16.21 0.18 7.03
N THR A 2 16.59 0.84 5.97
CA THR A 2 16.27 2.25 5.73
C THR A 2 14.80 2.42 5.31
N ALA A 3 14.25 3.64 5.40
CA ALA A 3 12.89 3.92 4.95
C ALA A 3 12.69 3.60 3.45
N GLU A 4 13.75 3.75 2.66
CA GLU A 4 13.75 3.38 1.25
C GLU A 4 13.66 1.87 1.01
N GLU A 5 14.37 1.08 1.80
CA GLU A 5 14.30 -0.38 1.72
C GLU A 5 12.91 -0.88 2.09
N HIS A 6 12.31 -0.33 3.15
CA HIS A 6 10.91 -0.64 3.51
C HIS A 6 9.93 -0.28 2.38
N ASN A 7 10.15 0.85 1.71
CA ASN A 7 9.30 1.27 0.59
C ASN A 7 9.45 0.33 -0.62
N LYS A 8 10.67 -0.10 -0.96
CA LYS A 8 10.93 -1.08 -2.02
C LYS A 8 10.30 -2.44 -1.68
N THR A 9 10.46 -2.87 -0.44
CA THR A 9 9.85 -4.11 0.06
C THR A 9 8.33 -4.07 -0.07
N LEU A 10 7.68 -2.96 0.33
CA LEU A 10 6.24 -2.78 0.15
C LEU A 10 5.83 -2.84 -1.32
N ALA A 11 6.54 -2.15 -2.22
CA ALA A 11 6.26 -2.22 -3.64
C ALA A 11 6.30 -3.66 -4.16
N THR A 12 7.35 -4.42 -3.80
CA THR A 12 7.51 -5.83 -4.19
C THR A 12 6.39 -6.70 -3.61
N LEU A 13 6.06 -6.54 -2.33
CA LEU A 13 4.99 -7.29 -1.69
C LEU A 13 3.62 -7.03 -2.33
N TYR A 14 3.32 -5.80 -2.69
CA TYR A 14 2.09 -5.49 -3.41
C TYR A 14 2.05 -6.09 -4.83
N PHE A 15 3.18 -6.15 -5.54
CA PHE A 15 3.25 -6.83 -6.82
C PHE A 15 3.06 -8.35 -6.69
N VAL A 16 3.71 -8.97 -5.72
CA VAL A 16 3.55 -10.41 -5.43
C VAL A 16 2.11 -10.71 -5.04
N TYR A 17 1.54 -9.91 -4.15
CA TYR A 17 0.15 -10.05 -3.72
C TYR A 17 -0.82 -9.94 -4.91
N ALA A 18 -0.66 -8.92 -5.75
CA ALA A 18 -1.47 -8.73 -6.95
C ALA A 18 -1.30 -9.89 -7.95
N GLY A 19 -0.07 -10.39 -8.13
CA GLY A 19 0.22 -11.53 -9.00
C GLY A 19 -0.47 -12.82 -8.55
N ILE A 20 -0.34 -13.18 -7.28
CA ILE A 20 -0.98 -14.37 -6.71
C ILE A 20 -2.49 -14.28 -6.86
N HIS A 21 -3.09 -13.16 -6.47
CA HIS A 21 -4.54 -12.99 -6.53
C HIS A 21 -5.05 -12.85 -7.97
N GLY A 22 -4.29 -12.23 -8.86
CA GLY A 22 -4.60 -12.19 -10.29
C GLY A 22 -4.67 -13.59 -10.90
N LEU A 23 -3.69 -14.45 -10.61
CA LEU A 23 -3.70 -15.84 -11.04
C LEU A 23 -4.89 -16.62 -10.46
N THR A 24 -5.18 -16.42 -9.17
CA THR A 24 -6.33 -17.06 -8.52
C THR A 24 -7.65 -16.63 -9.17
N LEU A 25 -7.80 -15.35 -9.49
CA LEU A 25 -8.99 -14.84 -10.16
C LEU A 25 -9.13 -15.38 -11.58
N ILE A 26 -8.03 -15.51 -12.33
CA ILE A 26 -8.04 -16.13 -13.66
C ILE A 26 -8.47 -17.60 -13.57
N ALA A 27 -7.92 -18.35 -12.63
CA ALA A 27 -8.31 -19.73 -12.41
C ALA A 27 -9.80 -19.86 -12.03
N LEU A 28 -10.29 -18.98 -11.18
CA LEU A 28 -11.70 -18.93 -10.79
C LEU A 28 -12.60 -18.60 -12.00
N LEU A 29 -12.18 -17.65 -12.85
CA LEU A 29 -12.90 -17.32 -14.06
C LEU A 29 -13.00 -18.54 -15.00
N MET A 30 -11.89 -19.25 -15.22
CA MET A 30 -11.88 -20.49 -16.01
C MET A 30 -12.82 -21.54 -15.44
N LEU A 31 -12.82 -21.69 -14.10
CA LEU A 31 -13.73 -22.63 -13.42
C LEU A 31 -15.20 -22.23 -13.64
N VAL A 32 -15.54 -20.95 -13.50
CA VAL A 32 -16.90 -20.44 -13.73
C VAL A 32 -17.34 -20.71 -15.15
N PHE A 33 -16.50 -20.48 -16.16
CA PHE A 33 -16.80 -20.79 -17.56
C PHE A 33 -16.98 -22.30 -17.80
N ALA A 34 -16.14 -23.14 -17.18
CA ALA A 34 -16.25 -24.58 -17.29
C ALA A 34 -17.58 -25.08 -16.68
N VAL A 35 -17.95 -24.59 -15.50
CA VAL A 35 -19.22 -24.92 -14.85
C VAL A 35 -20.41 -24.44 -15.71
N GLN A 36 -20.35 -23.23 -16.24
CA GLN A 36 -21.40 -22.69 -17.10
C GLN A 36 -21.59 -23.54 -18.36
N SER A 37 -20.49 -23.97 -19.00
CA SER A 37 -20.55 -24.81 -20.19
C SER A 37 -21.08 -26.22 -19.90
N ALA A 38 -20.73 -26.79 -18.76
CA ALA A 38 -21.20 -28.13 -18.35
C ALA A 38 -22.69 -28.17 -17.97
N PHE A 39 -23.20 -27.07 -17.41
CA PHE A 39 -24.59 -26.94 -16.95
C PHE A 39 -25.38 -25.92 -17.77
N ALA A 40 -25.06 -25.79 -19.06
CA ALA A 40 -25.74 -24.88 -19.98
C ALA A 40 -27.26 -25.23 -20.02
N GLY A 41 -28.09 -24.27 -19.64
CA GLY A 41 -29.53 -24.41 -19.54
C GLY A 41 -30.11 -24.63 -18.14
N LEU A 42 -29.29 -24.99 -17.15
CA LEU A 42 -29.69 -25.13 -15.74
C LEU A 42 -29.55 -23.82 -14.95
N LEU A 43 -28.55 -22.98 -15.32
CA LEU A 43 -28.30 -21.70 -14.69
C LEU A 43 -29.01 -20.58 -15.47
N SER A 44 -29.87 -19.82 -14.79
CA SER A 44 -30.54 -18.70 -15.43
C SER A 44 -29.51 -17.60 -15.78
N PRO A 45 -29.67 -16.88 -16.91
CA PRO A 45 -28.78 -15.79 -17.32
C PRO A 45 -28.64 -14.69 -16.25
N PHE A 46 -29.66 -14.52 -15.42
CA PHE A 46 -29.69 -13.55 -14.31
C PHE A 46 -28.58 -13.82 -13.26
N TRP A 47 -28.46 -15.05 -12.79
CA TRP A 47 -27.43 -15.42 -11.81
C TRP A 47 -26.02 -15.35 -12.36
N PHE A 48 -25.86 -15.67 -13.66
CA PHE A 48 -24.58 -15.52 -14.35
C PHE A 48 -24.14 -14.04 -14.41
N THR A 49 -25.07 -13.13 -14.73
CA THR A 49 -24.78 -11.70 -14.76
C THR A 49 -24.37 -11.16 -13.39
N ILE A 50 -25.06 -11.55 -12.32
CA ILE A 50 -24.68 -11.17 -10.96
C ILE A 50 -23.28 -11.69 -10.62
N GLY A 51 -23.00 -12.96 -10.92
CA GLY A 51 -21.69 -13.56 -10.71
C GLY A 51 -20.58 -12.82 -11.47
N ALA A 52 -20.82 -12.43 -12.71
CA ALA A 52 -19.88 -11.66 -13.53
C ALA A 52 -19.61 -10.27 -12.92
N ILE A 53 -20.63 -9.56 -12.44
CA ILE A 53 -20.46 -8.26 -11.77
C ILE A 53 -19.63 -8.40 -10.51
N ILE A 54 -19.95 -9.35 -9.65
CA ILE A 54 -19.18 -9.63 -8.43
C ILE A 54 -17.72 -9.94 -8.76
N PHE A 55 -17.49 -10.74 -9.81
CA PHE A 55 -16.16 -11.08 -10.27
C PHE A 55 -15.37 -9.86 -10.72
N VAL A 56 -15.96 -8.97 -11.52
CA VAL A 56 -15.30 -7.72 -11.97
C VAL A 56 -14.95 -6.83 -10.77
N VAL A 57 -15.84 -6.70 -9.80
CA VAL A 57 -15.57 -5.92 -8.58
C VAL A 57 -14.41 -6.52 -7.79
N LEU A 58 -14.38 -7.84 -7.62
CA LEU A 58 -13.26 -8.53 -6.97
C LEU A 58 -11.94 -8.36 -7.72
N LEU A 59 -11.98 -8.46 -9.06
CA LEU A 59 -10.80 -8.25 -9.90
C LEU A 59 -10.23 -6.83 -9.71
N LEU A 60 -11.09 -5.82 -9.64
CA LEU A 60 -10.68 -4.44 -9.39
C LEU A 60 -10.05 -4.29 -8.00
N ILE A 61 -10.72 -4.76 -6.96
CA ILE A 61 -10.29 -4.55 -5.57
C ILE A 61 -9.03 -5.37 -5.25
N VAL A 62 -9.00 -6.63 -5.62
CA VAL A 62 -7.95 -7.59 -5.19
C VAL A 62 -6.82 -7.71 -6.22
N GLY A 63 -7.09 -7.42 -7.50
CA GLY A 63 -6.11 -7.50 -8.57
C GLY A 63 -5.49 -6.14 -8.95
N ILE A 64 -6.30 -5.24 -9.45
CA ILE A 64 -5.81 -3.98 -10.05
C ILE A 64 -5.36 -2.96 -9.01
N LEU A 65 -6.11 -2.78 -7.93
CA LEU A 65 -5.75 -1.80 -6.90
C LEU A 65 -4.41 -2.10 -6.21
N PRO A 66 -4.10 -3.35 -5.79
CA PRO A 66 -2.78 -3.67 -5.26
C PRO A 66 -1.66 -3.45 -6.27
N LEU A 67 -1.90 -3.72 -7.56
CA LEU A 67 -0.94 -3.50 -8.61
C LEU A 67 -0.63 -2.01 -8.78
N LEU A 68 -1.68 -1.16 -8.78
CA LEU A 68 -1.53 0.29 -8.78
C LEU A 68 -0.79 0.79 -7.54
N ALA A 69 -1.09 0.25 -6.35
CA ALA A 69 -0.39 0.59 -5.12
C ALA A 69 1.11 0.23 -5.23
N GLY A 70 1.45 -0.94 -5.75
CA GLY A 70 2.83 -1.36 -6.00
C GLY A 70 3.58 -0.38 -6.91
N PHE A 71 2.96 0.05 -8.01
CA PHE A 71 3.53 1.09 -8.88
C PHE A 71 3.68 2.44 -8.17
N GLY A 72 2.68 2.83 -7.36
CA GLY A 72 2.72 4.05 -6.58
C GLY A 72 3.85 4.06 -5.56
N PHE A 73 4.08 2.95 -4.86
CA PHE A 73 5.22 2.78 -3.96
C PHE A 73 6.55 2.85 -4.70
N LYS A 74 6.66 2.18 -5.86
CA LYS A 74 7.86 2.21 -6.71
C LYS A 74 8.19 3.62 -7.18
N LYS A 75 7.17 4.41 -7.55
CA LYS A 75 7.32 5.80 -8.02
C LYS A 75 7.32 6.82 -6.88
N ARG A 76 7.17 6.42 -5.62
CA ARG A 76 7.02 7.30 -4.45
C ARG A 76 5.91 8.35 -4.64
N ALA A 77 4.84 7.97 -5.30
CA ALA A 77 3.76 8.88 -5.64
C ALA A 77 2.93 9.21 -4.40
N ARG A 78 2.64 10.51 -4.17
CA ARG A 78 1.88 10.97 -2.99
C ARG A 78 0.47 10.38 -2.91
N TRP A 79 -0.14 10.07 -4.06
CA TRP A 79 -1.46 9.47 -4.15
C TRP A 79 -1.53 8.03 -3.63
N VAL A 80 -0.37 7.36 -3.45
CA VAL A 80 -0.37 5.97 -2.95
C VAL A 80 -0.84 5.89 -1.50
N LYS A 81 -0.60 6.92 -0.70
CA LYS A 81 -1.00 6.93 0.72
C LYS A 81 -2.51 6.79 0.91
N PRO A 82 -3.38 7.63 0.30
CA PRO A 82 -4.84 7.49 0.43
C PRO A 82 -5.38 6.20 -0.21
N LEU A 83 -4.69 5.62 -1.19
CA LEU A 83 -5.07 4.35 -1.79
C LEU A 83 -4.64 3.15 -0.95
N ALA A 84 -3.41 3.16 -0.44
CA ALA A 84 -2.85 2.02 0.28
C ALA A 84 -3.47 1.82 1.67
N TYR A 85 -3.99 2.87 2.31
CA TYR A 85 -4.66 2.74 3.61
C TYR A 85 -5.92 1.87 3.56
N PRO A 86 -6.95 2.19 2.75
CA PRO A 86 -8.14 1.33 2.64
C PRO A 86 -7.77 -0.04 2.08
N LEU A 87 -6.84 -0.11 1.13
CA LEU A 87 -6.39 -1.37 0.56
C LEU A 87 -5.71 -2.27 1.60
N ALA A 88 -4.91 -1.70 2.51
CA ALA A 88 -4.30 -2.42 3.62
C ALA A 88 -5.36 -3.01 4.56
N ILE A 89 -6.44 -2.27 4.84
CA ILE A 89 -7.55 -2.75 5.67
C ILE A 89 -8.28 -3.90 4.98
N VAL A 90 -8.61 -3.74 3.69
CA VAL A 90 -9.27 -4.79 2.90
C VAL A 90 -8.39 -6.03 2.79
N SER A 91 -7.08 -5.86 2.59
CA SER A 91 -6.16 -7.00 2.48
C SER A 91 -6.07 -7.82 3.77
N MET A 92 -6.32 -7.21 4.95
CA MET A 92 -6.30 -7.93 6.23
C MET A 92 -7.32 -9.06 6.34
N VAL A 93 -8.39 -9.01 5.55
CA VAL A 93 -9.38 -10.10 5.48
C VAL A 93 -8.77 -11.39 4.91
N ASN A 94 -7.72 -11.25 4.13
CA ASN A 94 -7.04 -12.38 3.48
C ASN A 94 -5.89 -12.91 4.35
N ILE A 95 -6.21 -13.78 5.29
CA ILE A 95 -5.25 -14.40 6.23
C ILE A 95 -4.51 -15.56 5.53
N PRO A 96 -3.18 -15.69 5.70
CA PRO A 96 -2.27 -14.87 6.52
C PRO A 96 -1.55 -13.75 5.73
N ILE A 97 -1.46 -13.86 4.41
CA ILE A 97 -0.60 -13.00 3.56
C ILE A 97 -1.10 -11.56 3.54
N GLY A 98 -2.39 -11.37 3.32
CA GLY A 98 -3.01 -10.05 3.26
C GLY A 98 -2.98 -9.33 4.60
N THR A 99 -3.18 -10.05 5.70
CA THR A 99 -3.07 -9.50 7.06
C THR A 99 -1.66 -9.00 7.33
N ALA A 100 -0.63 -9.79 7.00
CA ALA A 100 0.76 -9.38 7.17
C ALA A 100 1.08 -8.13 6.34
N LEU A 101 0.65 -8.10 5.08
CA LEU A 101 0.83 -6.95 4.17
C LEU A 101 0.12 -5.71 4.69
N GLY A 102 -1.14 -5.84 5.15
CA GLY A 102 -1.93 -4.74 5.68
C GLY A 102 -1.33 -4.13 6.92
N VAL A 103 -0.96 -4.96 7.92
CA VAL A 103 -0.30 -4.51 9.15
C VAL A 103 1.03 -3.83 8.83
N TYR A 104 1.84 -4.41 7.95
CA TYR A 104 3.12 -3.84 7.55
C TYR A 104 2.97 -2.48 6.86
N THR A 105 1.98 -2.33 5.99
CA THR A 105 1.66 -1.07 5.31
C THR A 105 1.26 0.02 6.29
N ILE A 106 0.36 -0.28 7.23
CA ILE A 106 -0.09 0.70 8.25
C ILE A 106 1.08 1.10 9.15
N LYS A 107 1.88 0.12 9.61
CA LYS A 107 3.04 0.37 10.45
C LYS A 107 4.08 1.25 9.72
N PHE A 108 4.30 1.00 8.43
CA PHE A 108 5.20 1.81 7.62
C PHE A 108 4.74 3.27 7.53
N PHE A 109 3.47 3.53 7.19
CA PHE A 109 2.95 4.90 7.09
C PHE A 109 2.92 5.65 8.43
N ARG A 110 2.85 4.92 9.56
CA ARG A 110 2.94 5.50 10.90
C ARG A 110 4.38 5.72 11.38
N SER A 111 5.36 5.13 10.71
CA SER A 111 6.78 5.32 11.05
C SER A 111 7.26 6.70 10.59
N ALA A 112 8.30 7.22 11.25
CA ALA A 112 8.96 8.46 10.85
C ALA A 112 9.46 8.40 9.40
N GLY A 113 9.96 7.23 8.95
CA GLY A 113 10.42 7.02 7.57
C GLY A 113 9.30 7.10 6.54
N GLY A 114 8.13 6.51 6.82
CA GLY A 114 6.96 6.61 5.95
C GLY A 114 6.38 8.02 5.92
N ALA A 115 6.39 8.71 7.05
CA ALA A 115 5.99 10.10 7.15
C ALA A 115 6.94 11.02 6.35
N ALA A 116 8.25 10.76 6.37
CA ALA A 116 9.23 11.52 5.58
C ALA A 116 9.03 11.35 4.07
N ILE A 117 8.71 10.13 3.61
CA ILE A 117 8.54 9.87 2.17
C ILE A 117 7.19 10.37 1.65
N TYR A 118 6.09 10.22 2.43
CA TYR A 118 4.71 10.47 1.98
C TYR A 118 3.97 11.58 2.73
N GLY A 119 4.55 12.09 3.83
CA GLY A 119 3.96 13.14 4.63
C GLY A 119 4.49 14.51 4.21
N GLY A 120 3.76 15.25 3.42
CA GLY A 120 4.14 16.62 3.03
C GLY A 120 4.30 17.64 4.17
N LYS A 121 4.13 17.20 5.44
CA LYS A 121 4.36 18.02 6.65
C LYS A 121 5.52 17.52 7.52
N ALA A 122 6.12 16.36 7.20
CA ALA A 122 7.27 15.85 7.97
C ALA A 122 8.57 16.61 7.70
N SER A 123 8.65 17.33 6.57
CA SER A 123 9.72 18.29 6.31
C SER A 123 9.73 19.41 7.38
N THR A 124 8.56 19.95 7.70
CA THR A 124 8.46 21.04 8.69
C THR A 124 8.75 20.58 10.13
N ALA A 125 8.45 19.34 10.50
CA ALA A 125 8.79 18.84 11.85
C ALA A 125 10.29 18.51 11.95
N GLY A 126 10.88 17.90 10.92
CA GLY A 126 12.33 17.65 10.84
C GLY A 126 13.13 18.94 10.72
N ASP A 127 12.63 19.91 9.96
CA ASP A 127 13.25 21.23 9.84
C ASP A 127 13.10 22.06 11.13
N ALA A 128 11.96 21.91 11.85
CA ALA A 128 11.78 22.53 13.16
C ALA A 128 12.69 21.89 14.23
N GLU A 129 12.82 20.57 14.23
CA GLU A 129 13.68 19.84 15.15
C GLU A 129 15.17 20.10 14.85
N LEU A 130 15.53 20.17 13.56
CA LEU A 130 16.86 20.56 13.13
C LEU A 130 17.14 22.04 13.47
N HIS A 131 16.16 22.92 13.27
CA HIS A 131 16.29 24.34 13.60
C HIS A 131 16.38 24.57 15.12
N ASP A 132 15.66 23.78 15.91
CA ASP A 132 15.73 23.79 17.38
C ASP A 132 17.06 23.23 17.89
N ALA A 133 17.55 22.14 17.29
CA ALA A 133 18.88 21.59 17.57
C ALA A 133 20.01 22.57 17.18
N LEU A 134 19.89 23.24 16.03
CA LEU A 134 20.84 24.26 15.60
C LEU A 134 20.74 25.54 16.42
N SER A 135 19.54 25.91 16.90
CA SER A 135 19.34 27.05 17.77
C SER A 135 19.85 26.78 19.21
N GLY A 136 19.80 25.52 19.64
CA GLY A 136 20.39 25.06 20.90
C GLY A 136 21.92 25.13 20.92
N THR A 137 22.58 25.26 19.75
CA THR A 137 24.04 25.51 19.66
C THR A 137 24.42 26.99 19.86
N LYS A 138 23.46 27.91 20.00
CA LYS A 138 23.71 29.32 20.34
C LYS A 138 24.55 29.56 21.59
N PRO A 139 24.52 28.68 22.65
CA PRO A 139 25.42 28.89 23.81
C PRO A 139 26.90 28.79 23.47
N LEU A 140 27.28 28.04 22.44
CA LEU A 140 28.69 27.89 22.06
C LEU A 140 29.29 29.18 21.44
N MET A 141 28.49 29.98 20.74
CA MET A 141 28.92 31.25 20.22
C MET A 141 29.01 32.36 21.31
N SER A 142 28.18 32.24 22.34
CA SER A 142 28.16 33.27 23.40
C SER A 142 29.38 33.22 24.31
N TRP A 143 30.11 32.10 24.43
CA TRP A 143 31.35 32.07 25.20
C TRP A 143 32.57 32.44 24.35
N ALA A 144 32.51 32.25 23.02
CA ALA A 144 33.53 32.77 22.10
C ALA A 144 33.56 34.30 22.08
N ASP A 145 32.42 34.96 22.30
CA ASP A 145 32.32 36.43 22.43
C ASP A 145 32.84 36.97 23.78
N ARG A 146 33.00 36.11 24.81
CA ARG A 146 33.56 36.52 26.11
C ARG A 146 35.08 36.40 26.17
N MET A 147 35.74 35.94 25.13
CA MET A 147 37.18 35.85 25.02
C MET A 147 37.80 36.98 24.19
N LYS A 148 37.03 38.00 23.81
CA LYS A 148 37.47 39.26 23.27
C LYS A 148 37.49 40.31 24.39
#